data_8f47f7a2468d0f3a01f2b39cb8ac2a63
#
_entry.id   8f47f7a2468d0f3a01f2b39cb8ac2a63
#
_cell.length_a   1.000
_cell.length_b   1.000
_cell.length_c   1.000
_cell.angle_alpha   90.00
_cell.angle_beta   90.00
_cell.angle_gamma   90.00
#
_symmetry.space_group_name_H-M   'P 1'
#
loop_
_entity.id
_entity.type
_entity.pdbx_description
1 polymer ?
#
loop_
_entity_poly.entity_id
_entity_poly.type
_entity_poly.pdbx_seq_one_letter_code
_entity_poly.pdbx_strand_id
1 'polypeptide(L)'
;MKFIIVILVFSQVCISQTKEIDELMISGEKAFSESNFSQAKEIYTKVTNVIPNDKNGWYNLGASELELGENENACEHFYQAFLLNDGEALLLIKKHCPNFRNGTIMSIDDVQEKPKFIYKEKEYPLFDKNGINPKFTEILVRRFKNSRLLYDNYRGRLYVKFEITANDSIDLKIFGIQGDEKKVQAIKDEVKFIFNDMVKYVSAKNKGVNVELWEKWALPITSK
;
A
#
# COMPACT_ATOMS: atom_id res chain seq x y z
N MET A 1 -24.38 -36.75 9.86
CA MET A 1 -25.36 -35.67 9.63
C MET A 1 -25.09 -34.35 10.36
N LYS A 2 -24.31 -34.28 11.44
CA LYS A 2 -24.03 -33.01 12.17
C LYS A 2 -23.10 -32.00 11.45
N PHE A 3 -22.21 -32.45 10.56
CA PHE A 3 -21.27 -31.58 9.84
C PHE A 3 -21.90 -30.77 8.70
N ILE A 4 -22.96 -31.25 8.07
CA ILE A 4 -23.62 -30.58 6.94
C ILE A 4 -24.44 -29.35 7.41
N ILE A 5 -25.00 -29.43 8.62
CA ILE A 5 -25.82 -28.35 9.18
C ILE A 5 -24.97 -27.13 9.52
N VAL A 6 -23.72 -27.32 10.00
CA VAL A 6 -22.81 -26.23 10.34
C VAL A 6 -22.38 -25.41 9.09
N ILE A 7 -22.13 -26.11 7.97
CA ILE A 7 -21.72 -25.45 6.70
C ILE A 7 -22.87 -24.62 6.11
N LEU A 8 -24.12 -25.12 6.21
CA LEU A 8 -25.31 -24.41 5.71
C LEU A 8 -25.62 -23.13 6.53
N VAL A 9 -25.42 -23.17 7.84
CA VAL A 9 -25.62 -21.98 8.69
C VAL A 9 -24.56 -20.92 8.44
N PHE A 10 -23.28 -21.30 8.24
CA PHE A 10 -22.21 -20.37 7.90
C PHE A 10 -22.44 -19.69 6.53
N SER A 11 -22.93 -20.41 5.54
CA SER A 11 -23.19 -19.82 4.21
C SER A 11 -24.36 -18.81 4.24
N GLN A 12 -25.38 -19.03 5.02
CA GLN A 12 -26.51 -18.11 5.16
C GLN A 12 -26.14 -16.83 5.91
N VAL A 13 -25.26 -16.90 6.92
CA VAL A 13 -24.78 -15.72 7.65
C VAL A 13 -23.92 -14.84 6.75
N CYS A 14 -23.02 -15.42 5.95
CA CYS A 14 -22.20 -14.64 5.01
C CYS A 14 -23.03 -13.92 3.93
N ILE A 15 -24.06 -14.59 3.39
CA ILE A 15 -24.93 -13.99 2.36
C ILE A 15 -25.78 -12.84 2.95
N SER A 16 -26.23 -12.99 4.20
CA SER A 16 -26.99 -11.94 4.89
C SER A 16 -26.15 -10.70 5.16
N GLN A 17 -24.89 -10.86 5.59
CA GLN A 17 -23.98 -9.74 5.84
C GLN A 17 -23.61 -8.97 4.57
N THR A 18 -23.37 -9.68 3.46
CA THR A 18 -23.05 -9.03 2.18
C THR A 18 -24.21 -8.15 1.71
N LYS A 19 -25.44 -8.66 1.79
CA LYS A 19 -26.63 -7.92 1.40
C LYS A 19 -26.86 -6.68 2.26
N GLU A 20 -26.68 -6.80 3.57
CA GLU A 20 -26.83 -5.68 4.50
C GLU A 20 -25.83 -4.54 4.20
N ILE A 21 -24.59 -4.89 3.81
CA ILE A 21 -23.56 -3.92 3.44
C ILE A 21 -23.87 -3.24 2.13
N ASP A 22 -24.34 -3.98 1.12
CA ASP A 22 -24.76 -3.41 -0.15
C ASP A 22 -25.91 -2.41 0.07
N GLU A 23 -26.85 -2.72 0.94
CA GLU A 23 -27.94 -1.82 1.31
C GLU A 23 -27.43 -0.57 2.05
N LEU A 24 -26.43 -0.70 2.93
CA LEU A 24 -25.79 0.44 3.58
C LEU A 24 -25.05 1.32 2.57
N MET A 25 -24.28 0.75 1.64
CA MET A 25 -23.57 1.50 0.61
C MET A 25 -24.54 2.31 -0.25
N ILE A 26 -25.62 1.70 -0.74
CA ILE A 26 -26.66 2.38 -1.53
C ILE A 26 -27.33 3.51 -0.70
N SER A 27 -27.61 3.26 0.58
CA SER A 27 -28.22 4.26 1.46
C SER A 27 -27.28 5.43 1.73
N GLY A 28 -25.99 5.16 1.89
CA GLY A 28 -24.95 6.19 2.04
C GLY A 28 -24.78 7.05 0.80
N GLU A 29 -24.74 6.44 -0.38
CA GLU A 29 -24.68 7.15 -1.66
C GLU A 29 -25.91 8.04 -1.87
N LYS A 30 -27.08 7.55 -1.53
CA LYS A 30 -28.30 8.34 -1.56
C LYS A 30 -28.24 9.53 -0.62
N ALA A 31 -27.87 9.32 0.65
CA ALA A 31 -27.75 10.41 1.63
C ALA A 31 -26.73 11.46 1.17
N PHE A 32 -25.58 11.03 0.62
CA PHE A 32 -24.57 11.92 0.08
C PHE A 32 -25.10 12.74 -1.10
N SER A 33 -25.78 12.09 -2.06
CA SER A 33 -26.37 12.77 -3.22
C SER A 33 -27.46 13.77 -2.87
N GLU A 34 -28.16 13.55 -1.77
CA GLU A 34 -29.16 14.46 -1.20
C GLU A 34 -28.52 15.55 -0.30
N SER A 35 -27.18 15.64 -0.28
CA SER A 35 -26.42 16.57 0.58
C SER A 35 -26.64 16.36 2.08
N ASN A 36 -27.14 15.19 2.49
CA ASN A 36 -27.29 14.84 3.90
C ASN A 36 -25.96 14.17 4.37
N PHE A 37 -24.90 14.97 4.43
CA PHE A 37 -23.54 14.49 4.70
C PHE A 37 -23.38 13.90 6.11
N SER A 38 -24.13 14.39 7.10
CA SER A 38 -24.12 13.82 8.44
C SER A 38 -24.64 12.38 8.45
N GLN A 39 -25.76 12.12 7.75
CA GLN A 39 -26.30 10.76 7.62
C GLN A 39 -25.37 9.87 6.80
N ALA A 40 -24.81 10.40 5.70
CA ALA A 40 -23.84 9.65 4.89
C ALA A 40 -22.64 9.22 5.74
N LYS A 41 -22.05 10.13 6.53
CA LYS A 41 -20.97 9.85 7.48
C LYS A 41 -21.32 8.73 8.45
N GLU A 42 -22.51 8.79 9.09
CA GLU A 42 -22.94 7.75 10.02
C GLU A 42 -23.04 6.36 9.34
N ILE A 43 -23.56 6.32 8.12
CA ILE A 43 -23.69 5.08 7.34
C ILE A 43 -22.33 4.54 6.97
N TYR A 44 -21.44 5.37 6.39
CA TYR A 44 -20.11 4.92 5.99
C TYR A 44 -19.22 4.56 7.18
N THR A 45 -19.42 5.17 8.35
CA THR A 45 -18.77 4.72 9.59
C THR A 45 -19.19 3.30 9.95
N LYS A 46 -20.46 2.93 9.77
CA LYS A 46 -20.90 1.54 9.98
C LYS A 46 -20.27 0.59 8.96
N VAL A 47 -20.20 0.99 7.68
CA VAL A 47 -19.55 0.19 6.63
C VAL A 47 -18.09 -0.08 6.97
N THR A 48 -17.31 0.94 7.31
CA THR A 48 -15.87 0.78 7.63
C THR A 48 -15.63 -0.04 8.89
N ASN A 49 -16.53 -0.01 9.86
CA ASN A 49 -16.47 -0.86 11.05
C ASN A 49 -16.74 -2.33 10.74
N VAL A 50 -17.63 -2.64 9.78
CA VAL A 50 -17.98 -4.01 9.41
C VAL A 50 -17.00 -4.57 8.37
N ILE A 51 -16.59 -3.75 7.40
CA ILE A 51 -15.61 -4.12 6.37
C ILE A 51 -14.44 -3.14 6.35
N PRO A 52 -13.48 -3.24 7.27
CA PRO A 52 -12.34 -2.33 7.33
C PRO A 52 -11.41 -2.39 6.11
N ASN A 53 -11.55 -3.40 5.25
CA ASN A 53 -10.78 -3.56 4.01
C ASN A 53 -11.51 -3.04 2.76
N ASP A 54 -12.67 -2.40 2.90
CA ASP A 54 -13.35 -1.77 1.78
C ASP A 54 -12.85 -0.33 1.56
N LYS A 55 -12.13 -0.12 0.46
CA LYS A 55 -11.60 1.19 0.10
C LYS A 55 -12.69 2.22 -0.19
N ASN A 56 -13.84 1.79 -0.73
CA ASN A 56 -14.95 2.68 -1.07
C ASN A 56 -15.64 3.20 0.19
N GLY A 57 -15.79 2.38 1.22
CA GLY A 57 -16.30 2.79 2.52
C GLY A 57 -15.44 3.89 3.15
N TRP A 58 -14.12 3.71 3.16
CA TRP A 58 -13.19 4.74 3.67
C TRP A 58 -13.18 6.01 2.83
N TYR A 59 -13.20 5.88 1.50
CA TYR A 59 -13.25 7.02 0.59
C TYR A 59 -14.51 7.85 0.82
N ASN A 60 -15.68 7.21 0.85
CA ASN A 60 -16.96 7.86 1.00
C ASN A 60 -17.16 8.46 2.41
N LEU A 61 -16.58 7.82 3.44
CA LEU A 61 -16.51 8.39 4.79
C LEU A 61 -15.72 9.69 4.78
N GLY A 62 -14.50 9.67 4.23
CA GLY A 62 -13.67 10.86 4.09
C GLY A 62 -14.33 11.97 3.26
N ALA A 63 -15.02 11.60 2.17
CA ALA A 63 -15.75 12.55 1.35
C ALA A 63 -16.89 13.23 2.14
N SER A 64 -17.66 12.46 2.93
CA SER A 64 -18.73 13.00 3.77
C SER A 64 -18.21 13.95 4.84
N GLU A 65 -17.08 13.63 5.45
CA GLU A 65 -16.42 14.48 6.44
C GLU A 65 -15.83 15.75 5.84
N LEU A 66 -15.30 15.66 4.62
CA LEU A 66 -14.80 16.84 3.90
C LEU A 66 -15.92 17.85 3.63
N GLU A 67 -17.10 17.39 3.22
CA GLU A 67 -18.28 18.23 3.00
C GLU A 67 -18.82 18.83 4.30
N LEU A 68 -18.59 18.19 5.45
CA LEU A 68 -18.89 18.70 6.78
C LEU A 68 -17.83 19.68 7.33
N GLY A 69 -16.70 19.87 6.62
CA GLY A 69 -15.57 20.67 7.08
C GLY A 69 -14.70 19.98 8.14
N GLU A 70 -14.88 18.68 8.35
CA GLU A 70 -14.09 17.87 9.28
C GLU A 70 -12.78 17.39 8.62
N ASN A 71 -11.97 18.35 8.16
CA ASN A 71 -10.82 18.09 7.27
C ASN A 71 -9.81 17.10 7.84
N GLU A 72 -9.49 17.14 9.13
CA GLU A 72 -8.51 16.24 9.73
C GLU A 72 -8.97 14.77 9.68
N ASN A 73 -10.23 14.51 10.01
CA ASN A 73 -10.82 13.18 9.93
C ASN A 73 -10.87 12.69 8.48
N ALA A 74 -11.34 13.55 7.58
CA ALA A 74 -11.40 13.26 6.14
C ALA A 74 -10.03 12.83 5.60
N CYS A 75 -8.96 13.55 5.98
CA CYS A 75 -7.60 13.22 5.55
C CYS A 75 -7.14 11.85 6.03
N GLU A 76 -7.42 11.50 7.28
CA GLU A 76 -7.09 10.16 7.81
C GLU A 76 -7.89 9.05 7.13
N HIS A 77 -9.17 9.27 6.83
CA HIS A 77 -10.00 8.27 6.15
C HIS A 77 -9.65 8.13 4.67
N PHE A 78 -9.32 9.20 3.96
CA PHE A 78 -8.71 9.10 2.62
C PHE A 78 -7.38 8.34 2.66
N TYR A 79 -6.59 8.50 3.72
CA TYR A 79 -5.36 7.73 3.87
C TYR A 79 -5.63 6.22 4.04
N GLN A 80 -6.68 5.84 4.79
CA GLN A 80 -7.09 4.43 4.84
C GLN A 80 -7.48 3.89 3.46
N ALA A 81 -8.27 4.64 2.67
CA ALA A 81 -8.60 4.27 1.30
C ALA A 81 -7.34 4.13 0.43
N PHE A 82 -6.40 5.06 0.53
CA PHE A 82 -5.11 5.00 -0.18
C PHE A 82 -4.30 3.75 0.17
N LEU A 83 -4.22 3.37 1.44
CA LEU A 83 -3.55 2.13 1.87
C LEU A 83 -4.18 0.88 1.25
N LEU A 84 -5.47 0.93 0.93
CA LEU A 84 -6.23 -0.09 0.22
C LEU A 84 -6.15 0.04 -1.31
N ASN A 85 -5.17 0.80 -1.82
CA ASN A 85 -4.89 1.07 -3.23
C ASN A 85 -5.96 1.94 -3.94
N ASP A 86 -6.57 2.88 -3.23
CA ASP A 86 -7.38 3.93 -3.83
C ASP A 86 -6.49 5.09 -4.29
N GLY A 87 -6.32 5.25 -5.61
CA GLY A 87 -5.50 6.33 -6.16
C GLY A 87 -6.17 7.70 -6.12
N GLU A 88 -7.51 7.75 -6.13
CA GLU A 88 -8.27 9.00 -6.07
C GLU A 88 -8.18 9.62 -4.68
N ALA A 89 -8.21 8.77 -3.64
CA ALA A 89 -8.02 9.23 -2.27
C ALA A 89 -6.69 9.99 -2.09
N LEU A 90 -5.59 9.54 -2.74
CA LEU A 90 -4.32 10.25 -2.71
C LEU A 90 -4.42 11.66 -3.33
N LEU A 91 -5.18 11.80 -4.41
CA LEU A 91 -5.37 13.12 -5.04
C LEU A 91 -6.13 14.07 -4.09
N LEU A 92 -7.12 13.56 -3.36
CA LEU A 92 -7.84 14.35 -2.36
C LEU A 92 -6.96 14.74 -1.18
N ILE A 93 -6.11 13.83 -0.68
CA ILE A 93 -5.15 14.14 0.37
C ILE A 93 -4.21 15.27 -0.09
N LYS A 94 -3.60 15.15 -1.27
CA LYS A 94 -2.71 16.18 -1.82
C LYS A 94 -3.39 17.54 -1.99
N LYS A 95 -4.68 17.55 -2.30
CA LYS A 95 -5.46 18.77 -2.53
C LYS A 95 -5.96 19.42 -1.25
N HIS A 96 -6.45 18.63 -0.29
CA HIS A 96 -7.22 19.13 0.86
C HIS A 96 -6.50 18.99 2.20
N CYS A 97 -5.36 18.24 2.26
CA CYS A 97 -4.66 17.92 3.49
C CYS A 97 -3.23 18.51 3.51
N PRO A 98 -3.11 19.85 3.52
CA PRO A 98 -1.79 20.48 3.58
C PRO A 98 -1.08 20.06 4.87
N ASN A 99 0.19 19.66 4.76
CA ASN A 99 0.99 19.17 5.89
C ASN A 99 0.41 17.93 6.58
N PHE A 100 -0.23 17.03 5.81
CA PHE A 100 -0.75 15.78 6.34
C PHE A 100 0.24 15.10 7.28
N ARG A 101 -0.22 14.73 8.48
CA ARG A 101 0.61 14.16 9.55
C ARG A 101 1.88 14.99 9.82
N ASN A 102 1.75 16.32 9.86
CA ASN A 102 2.86 17.27 10.05
C ASN A 102 3.98 17.16 8.99
N GLY A 103 3.63 16.75 7.76
CA GLY A 103 4.58 16.61 6.68
C GLY A 103 5.53 15.41 6.83
N THR A 104 5.15 14.41 7.61
CA THR A 104 5.93 13.15 7.73
C THR A 104 5.77 12.23 6.53
N ILE A 105 4.78 12.49 5.66
CA ILE A 105 4.58 11.79 4.40
C ILE A 105 4.47 12.83 3.28
N MET A 106 5.31 12.72 2.25
CA MET A 106 5.44 13.72 1.19
C MET A 106 5.54 13.08 -0.20
N SER A 107 5.35 13.88 -1.25
CA SER A 107 5.70 13.46 -2.60
C SER A 107 7.22 13.51 -2.80
N ILE A 108 7.75 12.61 -3.62
CA ILE A 108 9.17 12.61 -3.98
C ILE A 108 9.61 13.92 -4.66
N ASP A 109 8.66 14.65 -5.25
CA ASP A 109 8.95 15.93 -5.89
C ASP A 109 8.99 17.11 -4.91
N ASP A 110 8.42 16.94 -3.72
CA ASP A 110 8.32 17.98 -2.69
C ASP A 110 9.39 17.85 -1.60
N VAL A 111 10.13 16.75 -1.54
CA VAL A 111 11.19 16.55 -0.54
C VAL A 111 12.47 17.29 -0.91
N GLN A 112 13.17 17.80 0.10
CA GLN A 112 14.46 18.48 -0.11
C GLN A 112 15.58 17.51 -0.52
N GLU A 113 15.60 16.32 0.11
CA GLU A 113 16.54 15.26 -0.24
C GLU A 113 15.76 14.01 -0.65
N LYS A 114 15.99 13.57 -1.89
CA LYS A 114 15.41 12.31 -2.41
C LYS A 114 16.09 11.09 -1.78
N PRO A 115 15.42 9.93 -1.71
CA PRO A 115 15.99 8.73 -1.12
C PRO A 115 17.22 8.26 -1.90
N LYS A 116 18.17 7.70 -1.15
CA LYS A 116 19.46 7.20 -1.67
C LYS A 116 19.69 5.76 -1.22
N PHE A 117 20.74 5.15 -1.75
CA PHE A 117 21.30 3.92 -1.21
C PHE A 117 22.83 4.00 -1.15
N ILE A 118 23.41 3.30 -0.18
CA ILE A 118 24.85 3.21 0.00
C ILE A 118 25.29 1.79 -0.39
N TYR A 119 26.23 1.73 -1.32
CA TYR A 119 26.86 0.49 -1.74
C TYR A 119 28.39 0.65 -1.77
N LYS A 120 29.10 -0.21 -1.03
CA LYS A 120 30.57 -0.14 -0.89
C LYS A 120 31.04 1.28 -0.51
N GLU A 121 30.42 1.83 0.55
CA GLU A 121 30.74 3.15 1.12
C GLU A 121 30.46 4.36 0.20
N LYS A 122 29.86 4.13 -0.96
CA LYS A 122 29.51 5.18 -1.90
C LYS A 122 27.99 5.38 -1.95
N GLU A 123 27.56 6.64 -1.89
CA GLU A 123 26.15 7.03 -2.04
C GLU A 123 25.75 7.10 -3.51
N TYR A 124 24.52 6.65 -3.77
CA TYR A 124 23.87 6.73 -5.07
C TYR A 124 22.42 7.18 -4.88
N PRO A 125 21.87 8.06 -5.75
CA PRO A 125 20.44 8.32 -5.75
C PRO A 125 19.68 7.02 -6.04
N LEU A 126 18.55 6.79 -5.34
CA LEU A 126 17.71 5.61 -5.61
C LEU A 126 16.96 5.75 -6.94
N PHE A 127 16.65 6.99 -7.31
CA PHE A 127 15.97 7.33 -8.56
C PHE A 127 16.78 8.35 -9.36
N ASP A 128 16.73 8.22 -10.67
CA ASP A 128 17.22 9.21 -11.62
C ASP A 128 16.08 9.66 -12.56
N LYS A 129 16.39 10.43 -13.58
CA LYS A 129 15.41 10.95 -14.57
C LYS A 129 14.67 9.85 -15.36
N ASN A 130 15.20 8.62 -15.35
CA ASN A 130 14.65 7.49 -16.08
C ASN A 130 13.94 6.47 -15.14
N GLY A 131 13.84 6.76 -13.85
CA GLY A 131 13.22 5.90 -12.84
C GLY A 131 14.22 5.33 -11.83
N ILE A 132 14.14 4.05 -11.52
CA ILE A 132 15.05 3.41 -10.57
C ILE A 132 16.48 3.39 -11.13
N ASN A 133 17.43 3.83 -10.30
CA ASN A 133 18.83 3.93 -10.68
C ASN A 133 19.39 2.60 -11.25
N PRO A 134 20.03 2.62 -12.45
CA PRO A 134 20.59 1.41 -13.05
C PRO A 134 21.57 0.66 -12.16
N LYS A 135 22.30 1.37 -11.29
CA LYS A 135 23.24 0.73 -10.36
C LYS A 135 22.51 -0.12 -9.32
N PHE A 136 21.36 0.33 -8.85
CA PHE A 136 20.50 -0.43 -7.95
C PHE A 136 20.04 -1.74 -8.61
N THR A 137 19.53 -1.65 -9.83
CA THR A 137 19.08 -2.83 -10.59
C THR A 137 20.22 -3.79 -10.96
N GLU A 138 21.41 -3.28 -11.27
CA GLU A 138 22.61 -4.10 -11.49
C GLU A 138 22.97 -4.94 -10.25
N ILE A 139 22.99 -4.29 -9.06
CA ILE A 139 23.28 -4.98 -7.80
C ILE A 139 22.21 -6.04 -7.53
N LEU A 140 20.94 -5.68 -7.68
CA LEU A 140 19.81 -6.58 -7.48
C LEU A 140 19.91 -7.82 -8.38
N VAL A 141 20.08 -7.63 -9.69
CA VAL A 141 20.20 -8.72 -10.67
C VAL A 141 21.37 -9.66 -10.32
N ARG A 142 22.50 -9.10 -9.91
CA ARG A 142 23.65 -9.91 -9.50
C ARG A 142 23.34 -10.74 -8.26
N ARG A 143 22.68 -10.17 -7.24
CA ARG A 143 22.26 -10.90 -6.04
C ARG A 143 21.28 -12.03 -6.37
N PHE A 144 20.32 -11.76 -7.24
CA PHE A 144 19.36 -12.78 -7.69
C PHE A 144 20.05 -13.93 -8.44
N LYS A 145 21.01 -13.64 -9.33
CA LYS A 145 21.80 -14.68 -10.03
C LYS A 145 22.63 -15.53 -9.09
N ASN A 146 23.09 -14.98 -7.97
CA ASN A 146 23.87 -15.70 -6.98
C ASN A 146 23.02 -16.51 -5.99
N SER A 147 21.72 -16.32 -5.97
CA SER A 147 20.80 -17.10 -5.14
C SER A 147 20.45 -18.41 -5.84
N ARG A 148 20.88 -19.54 -5.29
CA ARG A 148 20.52 -20.87 -5.81
C ARG A 148 19.01 -21.07 -5.84
N LEU A 149 18.31 -20.61 -4.80
CA LEU A 149 16.85 -20.74 -4.70
C LEU A 149 16.13 -20.02 -5.85
N LEU A 150 16.53 -18.80 -6.16
CA LEU A 150 15.91 -18.00 -7.21
C LEU A 150 16.40 -18.37 -8.60
N TYR A 151 17.68 -18.65 -8.76
CA TYR A 151 18.27 -18.93 -10.07
C TYR A 151 17.94 -20.35 -10.56
N ASP A 152 18.05 -21.35 -9.68
CA ASP A 152 17.89 -22.76 -10.06
C ASP A 152 16.45 -23.27 -9.94
N ASN A 153 15.71 -22.80 -8.94
CA ASN A 153 14.44 -23.39 -8.53
C ASN A 153 13.21 -22.55 -8.85
N TYR A 154 13.39 -21.27 -9.20
CA TYR A 154 12.28 -20.44 -9.59
C TYR A 154 12.30 -20.16 -11.10
N ARG A 155 11.17 -20.42 -11.75
CA ARG A 155 10.94 -20.06 -13.16
C ARG A 155 9.65 -19.27 -13.21
N GLY A 156 9.71 -18.06 -13.77
CA GLY A 156 8.54 -17.20 -13.90
C GLY A 156 8.82 -15.74 -13.64
N ARG A 157 7.76 -15.00 -13.44
CA ARG A 157 7.80 -13.56 -13.14
C ARG A 157 7.21 -13.32 -11.76
N LEU A 158 7.91 -12.56 -10.95
CA LEU A 158 7.39 -12.01 -9.71
C LEU A 158 7.47 -10.48 -9.75
N TYR A 159 6.74 -9.83 -8.88
CA TYR A 159 6.73 -8.39 -8.74
C TYR A 159 7.07 -8.03 -7.30
N VAL A 160 7.95 -7.06 -7.13
CA VAL A 160 8.29 -6.49 -5.83
C VAL A 160 7.84 -5.04 -5.82
N LYS A 161 6.81 -4.75 -5.03
CA LYS A 161 6.45 -3.37 -4.69
C LYS A 161 7.22 -3.00 -3.45
N PHE A 162 7.87 -1.83 -3.44
CA PHE A 162 8.70 -1.41 -2.32
C PHE A 162 8.58 0.07 -2.02
N GLU A 163 8.92 0.43 -0.79
CA GLU A 163 9.04 1.80 -0.31
C GLU A 163 10.22 1.89 0.65
N ILE A 164 10.85 3.06 0.73
CA ILE A 164 11.86 3.36 1.75
C ILE A 164 11.14 4.05 2.89
N THR A 165 11.24 3.45 4.07
CA THR A 165 10.60 3.97 5.27
C THR A 165 11.41 5.10 5.90
N ALA A 166 10.80 5.91 6.75
CA ALA A 166 11.48 6.97 7.48
C ALA A 166 12.60 6.47 8.44
N ASN A 167 12.70 5.16 8.64
CA ASN A 167 13.73 4.52 9.49
C ASN A 167 14.94 3.99 8.70
N ASP A 168 15.20 4.51 7.49
CA ASP A 168 16.28 4.07 6.61
C ASP A 168 16.23 2.56 6.29
N SER A 169 15.01 2.02 6.22
CA SER A 169 14.76 0.63 5.87
C SER A 169 13.87 0.52 4.63
N ILE A 170 13.70 -0.70 4.13
CA ILE A 170 12.84 -0.96 2.98
C ILE A 170 11.66 -1.84 3.42
N ASP A 171 10.46 -1.45 3.04
CA ASP A 171 9.28 -2.31 3.14
C ASP A 171 8.94 -2.92 1.78
N LEU A 172 8.53 -4.20 1.79
CA LEU A 172 8.37 -5.00 0.58
C LEU A 172 7.04 -5.74 0.53
N LYS A 173 6.36 -5.61 -0.59
CA LYS A 173 5.22 -6.45 -0.95
C LYS A 173 5.54 -7.26 -2.20
N ILE A 174 5.58 -8.61 -2.07
CA ILE A 174 6.00 -9.53 -3.12
C ILE A 174 4.79 -10.34 -3.58
N PHE A 175 4.54 -10.38 -4.89
CA PHE A 175 3.37 -11.05 -5.47
C PHE A 175 3.68 -11.63 -6.86
N GLY A 176 2.74 -12.41 -7.40
CA GLY A 176 2.88 -13.07 -8.71
C GLY A 176 3.65 -14.39 -8.68
N ILE A 177 4.03 -14.89 -7.51
CA ILE A 177 4.71 -16.19 -7.37
C ILE A 177 3.68 -17.31 -7.47
N GLN A 178 3.96 -18.32 -8.31
CA GLN A 178 3.15 -19.51 -8.44
C GLN A 178 3.84 -20.71 -7.79
N GLY A 179 3.07 -21.60 -7.16
CA GLY A 179 3.56 -22.80 -6.52
C GLY A 179 2.78 -23.16 -5.26
N ASP A 180 3.21 -24.19 -4.56
CA ASP A 180 2.70 -24.50 -3.23
C ASP A 180 3.12 -23.43 -2.20
N GLU A 181 2.39 -23.35 -1.11
CA GLU A 181 2.55 -22.32 -0.09
C GLU A 181 3.98 -22.27 0.49
N LYS A 182 4.59 -23.43 0.75
CA LYS A 182 5.94 -23.54 1.31
C LYS A 182 6.99 -22.97 0.36
N LYS A 183 6.89 -23.30 -0.93
CA LYS A 183 7.78 -22.78 -1.97
C LYS A 183 7.59 -21.28 -2.16
N VAL A 184 6.34 -20.81 -2.21
CA VAL A 184 6.01 -19.38 -2.32
C VAL A 184 6.61 -18.61 -1.15
N GLN A 185 6.47 -19.11 0.07
CA GLN A 185 7.03 -18.46 1.26
C GLN A 185 8.56 -18.42 1.23
N ALA A 186 9.22 -19.53 0.87
CA ALA A 186 10.68 -19.59 0.76
C ALA A 186 11.21 -18.55 -0.27
N ILE A 187 10.56 -18.42 -1.42
CA ILE A 187 10.92 -17.41 -2.43
C ILE A 187 10.73 -15.99 -1.89
N LYS A 188 9.63 -15.71 -1.19
CA LYS A 188 9.39 -14.40 -0.58
C LYS A 188 10.46 -14.05 0.45
N ASP A 189 10.84 -15.01 1.29
CA ASP A 189 11.85 -14.80 2.34
C ASP A 189 13.23 -14.53 1.72
N GLU A 190 13.61 -15.27 0.69
CA GLU A 190 14.85 -15.03 -0.05
C GLU A 190 14.89 -13.67 -0.74
N VAL A 191 13.78 -13.25 -1.37
CA VAL A 191 13.67 -11.92 -1.98
C VAL A 191 13.81 -10.84 -0.91
N LYS A 192 13.12 -10.96 0.22
CA LYS A 192 13.24 -10.03 1.34
C LYS A 192 14.67 -9.96 1.87
N PHE A 193 15.32 -11.10 2.05
CA PHE A 193 16.72 -11.17 2.49
C PHE A 193 17.64 -10.40 1.51
N ILE A 194 17.51 -10.64 0.21
CA ILE A 194 18.33 -9.96 -0.81
C ILE A 194 18.14 -8.43 -0.74
N PHE A 195 16.90 -7.95 -0.70
CA PHE A 195 16.64 -6.51 -0.67
C PHE A 195 17.19 -5.87 0.60
N ASN A 196 17.09 -6.52 1.76
CA ASN A 196 17.60 -5.98 3.03
C ASN A 196 19.12 -6.00 3.14
N ASP A 197 19.81 -6.97 2.48
CA ASP A 197 21.26 -7.18 2.60
C ASP A 197 22.09 -6.52 1.49
N MET A 198 21.48 -6.19 0.35
CA MET A 198 22.25 -5.79 -0.82
C MET A 198 22.86 -4.37 -0.74
N VAL A 199 22.23 -3.46 -0.01
CA VAL A 199 22.63 -2.05 0.16
C VAL A 199 22.10 -1.51 1.49
N LYS A 200 22.63 -0.37 1.94
CA LYS A 200 22.01 0.42 3.02
C LYS A 200 21.11 1.49 2.39
N TYR A 201 19.90 1.61 2.89
CA TYR A 201 18.95 2.61 2.43
C TYR A 201 19.11 3.90 3.21
N VAL A 202 18.78 5.01 2.58
CA VAL A 202 18.71 6.35 3.18
C VAL A 202 17.38 6.96 2.77
N SER A 203 16.59 7.31 3.75
CA SER A 203 15.25 7.90 3.58
C SER A 203 15.31 9.23 2.83
N ALA A 204 14.18 9.61 2.27
CA ALA A 204 13.96 10.98 1.88
C ALA A 204 13.96 11.89 3.10
N LYS A 205 14.38 13.17 2.92
CA LYS A 205 14.38 14.14 4.03
C LYS A 205 13.70 15.44 3.63
N ASN A 206 13.05 16.02 4.61
CA ASN A 206 12.54 17.37 4.53
C ASN A 206 12.93 18.14 5.80
N LYS A 207 13.55 19.30 5.66
CA LYS A 207 14.09 20.10 6.78
C LYS A 207 14.98 19.29 7.73
N GLY A 208 15.78 18.38 7.18
CA GLY A 208 16.69 17.50 7.93
C GLY A 208 16.02 16.31 8.64
N VAL A 209 14.70 16.16 8.54
CA VAL A 209 13.93 15.06 9.15
C VAL A 209 13.61 14.03 8.08
N ASN A 210 13.77 12.74 8.42
CA ASN A 210 13.37 11.64 7.55
C ASN A 210 11.86 11.64 7.36
N VAL A 211 11.41 11.44 6.12
CA VAL A 211 9.99 11.39 5.75
C VAL A 211 9.70 10.14 4.92
N GLU A 212 8.46 9.68 4.99
CA GLU A 212 7.92 8.66 4.08
C GLU A 212 7.50 9.30 2.76
N LEU A 213 7.38 8.48 1.72
CA LEU A 213 6.92 8.95 0.42
C LEU A 213 5.57 8.33 0.06
N TRP A 214 4.72 9.13 -0.61
CA TRP A 214 3.47 8.65 -1.19
C TRP A 214 3.71 7.61 -2.27
N GLU A 215 4.79 7.78 -3.02
CA GLU A 215 5.13 6.95 -4.15
C GLU A 215 5.66 5.60 -3.68
N LYS A 216 5.11 4.54 -4.28
CA LYS A 216 5.54 3.16 -4.11
C LYS A 216 5.95 2.61 -5.46
N TRP A 217 7.12 2.00 -5.52
CA TRP A 217 7.69 1.52 -6.77
C TRP A 217 7.54 0.01 -6.91
N ALA A 218 7.37 -0.43 -8.15
CA ALA A 218 7.26 -1.85 -8.46
C ALA A 218 8.32 -2.27 -9.48
N LEU A 219 9.02 -3.36 -9.19
CA LEU A 219 9.99 -4.00 -10.06
C LEU A 219 9.46 -5.36 -10.52
N PRO A 220 9.32 -5.57 -11.83
CA PRO A 220 9.16 -6.91 -12.36
C PRO A 220 10.51 -7.64 -12.32
N ILE A 221 10.53 -8.84 -11.77
CA ILE A 221 11.71 -9.70 -11.73
C ILE A 221 11.37 -10.98 -12.48
N THR A 222 12.12 -11.27 -13.52
CA THR A 222 11.94 -12.48 -14.33
C THR A 222 13.15 -13.39 -14.13
N SER A 223 12.91 -14.62 -13.71
CA SER A 223 13.88 -15.70 -13.75
C SER A 223 13.73 -16.49 -15.06
N LYS A 224 14.86 -16.87 -15.65
CA LYS A 224 14.89 -17.64 -16.91
C LYS A 224 14.56 -19.10 -16.69
#